data_2ef4e09dd86f24217b8754d9d4bf97df
#
_entry.id   2ef4e09dd86f24217b8754d9d4bf97df
#
_cell.length_a   1.000
_cell.length_b   1.000
_cell.length_c   1.000
_cell.angle_alpha   90.00
_cell.angle_beta   90.00
_cell.angle_gamma   90.00
#
_symmetry.space_group_name_H-M   'P 1'
#
loop_
_entity.id
_entity.type
_entity.pdbx_description
1 polymer ?
#
loop_
_entity_poly.entity_id
_entity_poly.type
_entity_poly.pdbx_seq_one_letter_code
_entity_poly.pdbx_strand_id
1 'polypeptide(L)'
;MSPLTPHAAWLLWLLTVPVVVEVPLDTGHIDVARGRPPIDSGRRTSTQPPPKAETSGREFFASWGYNGDRYANSDIHFSQPSLGNDFTILNVRIRDSKGWTDGLFAHSLTVPQYNLRFGMFFNEKWGIELAHDHIKWIVREDQTVRRTGTLNGAPADGDVALTADVLRYQLNNGANPLFFNLIRRWRLTGEPGRSGHLVFLAKAGAGFPNPHTENTVFGVPNDKGFQFVQGWNVDAAAAVRLHLWKPFYFEFEEKLLYASYHGIKIDRGTAKNNVKASEFSWSFGVSFR
;
A
#
# COMPACT_ATOMS: atom_id res chain seq x y z
N MET A 1 16.64 21.21 7.44
CA MET A 1 15.41 20.87 6.68
C MET A 1 15.85 20.41 5.30
N SER A 2 15.85 19.11 5.03
CA SER A 2 16.17 18.58 3.71
C SER A 2 15.01 18.87 2.77
N PRO A 3 15.24 19.29 1.51
CA PRO A 3 14.17 19.53 0.56
C PRO A 3 13.42 18.22 0.28
N LEU A 4 12.09 18.30 0.29
CA LEU A 4 11.21 17.19 -0.11
C LEU A 4 11.57 16.79 -1.55
N THR A 5 11.71 15.49 -1.79
CA THR A 5 11.94 14.98 -3.15
C THR A 5 10.78 15.37 -4.07
N PRO A 6 11.02 15.60 -5.38
CA PRO A 6 9.99 16.07 -6.32
C PRO A 6 8.69 15.22 -6.32
N HIS A 7 8.79 13.94 -5.96
CA HIS A 7 7.66 13.03 -5.95
C HIS A 7 6.72 13.19 -4.74
N ALA A 8 7.23 13.63 -3.58
CA ALA A 8 6.40 13.96 -2.44
C ALA A 8 5.56 15.24 -2.67
N ALA A 9 6.05 16.15 -3.51
CA ALA A 9 5.34 17.36 -3.88
C ALA A 9 4.07 17.08 -4.71
N TRP A 10 4.07 16.07 -5.56
CA TRP A 10 2.90 15.69 -6.38
C TRP A 10 1.75 15.11 -5.54
N LEU A 11 2.07 14.31 -4.52
CA LEU A 11 1.06 13.76 -3.62
C LEU A 11 0.41 14.83 -2.73
N LEU A 12 1.21 15.80 -2.26
CA LEU A 12 0.68 16.96 -1.54
C LEU A 12 -0.20 17.84 -2.44
N TRP A 13 0.13 17.95 -3.74
CA TRP A 13 -0.68 18.72 -4.69
C TRP A 13 -2.02 18.03 -4.97
N LEU A 14 -2.05 16.69 -5.07
CA LEU A 14 -3.29 15.91 -5.23
C LEU A 14 -4.22 16.01 -4.00
N LEU A 15 -3.65 16.21 -2.81
CA LEU A 15 -4.42 16.36 -1.56
C LEU A 15 -4.93 17.79 -1.33
N THR A 16 -4.37 18.78 -2.04
CA THR A 16 -4.73 20.21 -1.87
C THR A 16 -5.61 20.77 -2.99
N VAL A 17 -6.01 19.96 -3.98
CA VAL A 17 -6.97 20.39 -4.99
C VAL A 17 -8.33 20.60 -4.29
N PRO A 18 -8.83 21.84 -4.17
CA PRO A 18 -10.15 22.05 -3.60
C PRO A 18 -11.17 21.44 -4.55
N VAL A 19 -11.93 20.46 -4.07
CA VAL A 19 -13.12 19.97 -4.76
C VAL A 19 -14.16 21.08 -4.65
N VAL A 20 -14.23 21.93 -5.64
CA VAL A 20 -15.32 22.89 -5.79
C VAL A 20 -16.56 22.09 -6.19
N VAL A 21 -17.40 21.80 -5.23
CA VAL A 21 -18.74 21.28 -5.47
C VAL A 21 -19.60 22.48 -5.83
N GLU A 22 -19.81 22.72 -7.11
CA GLU A 22 -20.87 23.62 -7.56
C GLU A 22 -22.22 22.97 -7.24
N VAL A 23 -22.87 23.46 -6.22
CA VAL A 23 -24.28 23.19 -5.96
C VAL A 23 -25.08 24.15 -6.83
N PRO A 24 -25.84 23.69 -7.82
CA PRO A 24 -26.74 24.58 -8.57
C PRO A 24 -27.79 25.10 -7.60
N LEU A 25 -27.74 26.40 -7.32
CA LEU A 25 -28.83 27.11 -6.65
C LEU A 25 -29.94 27.26 -7.67
N ASP A 26 -30.98 26.45 -7.53
CA ASP A 26 -32.24 26.64 -8.23
C ASP A 26 -32.93 27.92 -7.68
N THR A 27 -32.72 29.05 -8.37
CA THR A 27 -33.43 30.28 -8.11
C THR A 27 -34.80 30.18 -8.78
N GLY A 28 -35.73 29.55 -8.07
CA GLY A 28 -37.14 29.56 -8.48
C GLY A 28 -37.69 30.97 -8.58
N HIS A 29 -37.85 31.47 -9.81
CA HIS A 29 -38.61 32.65 -10.09
C HIS A 29 -40.09 32.38 -9.80
N ILE A 30 -40.64 33.05 -8.78
CA ILE A 30 -42.08 33.07 -8.53
C ILE A 30 -42.69 34.15 -9.42
N ASP A 31 -43.24 33.75 -10.56
CA ASP A 31 -44.08 34.60 -11.40
C ASP A 31 -45.52 34.55 -10.88
N VAL A 32 -45.94 35.64 -10.24
CA VAL A 32 -47.32 35.88 -9.89
C VAL A 32 -48.02 36.63 -11.05
N ALA A 33 -48.67 35.91 -11.95
CA ALA A 33 -49.56 36.53 -12.92
C ALA A 33 -50.78 35.65 -13.19
N ARG A 34 -51.89 36.24 -12.84
CA ARG A 34 -53.32 35.98 -13.10
C ARG A 34 -53.63 35.32 -14.46
N GLY A 35 -54.54 34.34 -14.41
CA GLY A 35 -55.32 33.91 -15.59
C GLY A 35 -55.62 32.41 -15.53
N ARG A 36 -56.84 32.01 -15.19
CA ARG A 36 -57.36 30.66 -15.36
C ARG A 36 -57.43 30.29 -16.84
N PRO A 37 -56.80 29.25 -17.29
CA PRO A 37 -57.13 28.59 -18.55
C PRO A 37 -58.09 27.41 -18.32
N PRO A 38 -58.77 26.96 -19.37
CA PRO A 38 -59.80 25.94 -19.31
C PRO A 38 -59.28 24.55 -19.03
N ILE A 39 -60.09 23.75 -18.38
CA ILE A 39 -59.90 22.37 -18.05
C ILE A 39 -59.79 21.54 -19.34
N ASP A 40 -58.62 21.19 -19.79
CA ASP A 40 -58.45 20.15 -20.80
C ASP A 40 -58.18 18.82 -20.10
N SER A 41 -59.14 17.91 -20.19
CA SER A 41 -59.17 16.60 -19.59
C SER A 41 -58.37 15.56 -20.42
N GLY A 42 -57.15 15.94 -20.80
CA GLY A 42 -56.23 15.03 -21.45
C GLY A 42 -55.18 14.49 -20.46
N ARG A 43 -55.54 13.58 -19.56
CA ARG A 43 -54.63 12.86 -18.70
C ARG A 43 -53.75 11.94 -19.54
N ARG A 44 -52.70 12.48 -20.14
CA ARG A 44 -51.57 11.65 -20.61
C ARG A 44 -50.89 11.05 -19.38
N THR A 45 -51.25 9.84 -19.03
CA THR A 45 -50.45 9.00 -18.14
C THR A 45 -49.10 8.80 -18.83
N SER A 46 -48.09 9.56 -18.39
CA SER A 46 -46.73 9.29 -18.73
C SER A 46 -46.41 7.90 -18.16
N THR A 47 -46.47 6.88 -19.03
CA THR A 47 -45.97 5.54 -18.74
C THR A 47 -44.44 5.55 -18.87
N GLN A 48 -43.77 6.45 -18.14
CA GLN A 48 -42.35 6.30 -17.96
C GLN A 48 -42.18 5.13 -16.97
N PRO A 49 -41.57 4.01 -17.39
CA PRO A 49 -41.35 2.93 -16.47
C PRO A 49 -40.54 3.48 -15.27
N PRO A 50 -40.89 3.07 -14.06
CA PRO A 50 -40.14 3.52 -12.88
C PRO A 50 -38.66 3.30 -13.15
N PRO A 51 -37.79 4.26 -12.76
CA PRO A 51 -36.35 4.08 -12.93
C PRO A 51 -35.97 2.72 -12.34
N LYS A 52 -35.40 1.89 -13.19
CA LYS A 52 -34.97 0.56 -12.80
C LYS A 52 -34.08 0.74 -11.57
N ALA A 53 -34.55 0.29 -10.41
CA ALA A 53 -33.77 0.35 -9.19
C ALA A 53 -32.41 -0.26 -9.53
N GLU A 54 -31.37 0.59 -9.51
CA GLU A 54 -30.01 0.12 -9.69
C GLU A 54 -29.80 -0.92 -8.61
N THR A 55 -29.72 -2.17 -9.01
CA THR A 55 -29.40 -3.25 -8.11
C THR A 55 -27.99 -2.97 -7.64
N SER A 56 -27.86 -2.33 -6.49
CA SER A 56 -26.61 -2.14 -5.76
C SER A 56 -26.08 -3.51 -5.35
N GLY A 57 -25.69 -4.30 -6.34
CA GLY A 57 -25.08 -5.60 -6.14
C GLY A 57 -23.68 -5.40 -5.54
N ARG A 58 -23.34 -6.24 -4.58
CA ARG A 58 -21.95 -6.35 -4.10
C ARG A 58 -21.06 -6.74 -5.27
N GLU A 59 -19.89 -6.11 -5.35
CA GLU A 59 -18.88 -6.41 -6.36
C GLU A 59 -17.63 -6.94 -5.66
N PHE A 60 -17.32 -8.21 -5.87
CA PHE A 60 -16.10 -8.85 -5.36
C PHE A 60 -14.98 -8.70 -6.38
N PHE A 61 -13.77 -8.58 -5.89
CA PHE A 61 -12.60 -8.52 -6.76
C PHE A 61 -11.40 -9.24 -6.16
N ALA A 62 -10.53 -9.72 -7.06
CA ALA A 62 -9.24 -10.27 -6.71
C ALA A 62 -8.22 -9.82 -7.75
N SER A 63 -6.98 -9.55 -7.33
CA SER A 63 -5.88 -9.28 -8.25
C SER A 63 -4.56 -9.79 -7.72
N TRP A 64 -3.65 -10.01 -8.67
CA TRP A 64 -2.26 -10.32 -8.46
C TRP A 64 -1.40 -9.47 -9.39
N GLY A 65 -0.21 -9.09 -8.92
CA GLY A 65 0.73 -8.30 -9.69
C GLY A 65 2.08 -8.19 -9.03
N TYR A 66 2.89 -7.26 -9.51
CA TYR A 66 4.22 -6.99 -8.99
C TYR A 66 4.31 -5.60 -8.38
N ASN A 67 5.24 -5.43 -7.44
CA ASN A 67 5.53 -4.18 -6.79
C ASN A 67 7.02 -3.86 -6.77
N GLY A 68 7.34 -2.66 -6.39
CA GLY A 68 8.71 -2.21 -6.15
C GLY A 68 8.70 -0.98 -5.26
N ASP A 69 9.69 -0.89 -4.38
CA ASP A 69 9.70 0.01 -3.26
C ASP A 69 10.85 1.02 -3.30
N ARG A 70 10.60 2.17 -2.70
CA ARG A 70 11.62 3.16 -2.33
C ARG A 70 11.56 3.36 -0.84
N TYR A 71 12.63 3.02 -0.17
CA TYR A 71 12.73 3.05 1.28
C TYR A 71 13.41 4.33 1.77
N ALA A 72 12.90 4.91 2.86
CA ALA A 72 13.65 5.88 3.66
C ALA A 72 14.68 5.14 4.54
N ASN A 73 15.69 5.86 5.01
CA ASN A 73 16.63 5.32 5.98
C ASN A 73 15.92 4.93 7.28
N SER A 74 16.45 3.94 7.97
CA SER A 74 15.88 3.36 9.19
C SER A 74 16.91 3.21 10.26
N ASP A 75 16.52 3.36 11.51
CA ASP A 75 17.28 2.90 12.65
C ASP A 75 16.91 1.44 12.93
N ILE A 76 17.93 0.61 13.22
CA ILE A 76 17.72 -0.81 13.52
C ILE A 76 18.38 -1.13 14.87
N HIS A 77 17.55 -1.55 15.80
CA HIS A 77 17.98 -1.95 17.12
C HIS A 77 18.11 -3.48 17.22
N PHE A 78 19.21 -3.94 17.80
CA PHE A 78 19.52 -5.35 18.03
C PHE A 78 19.67 -5.60 19.53
N SER A 79 19.03 -6.66 20.01
CA SER A 79 19.16 -7.11 21.40
C SER A 79 19.48 -8.60 21.44
N GLN A 80 20.66 -8.96 21.94
CA GLN A 80 21.14 -10.32 22.17
C GLN A 80 21.63 -10.44 23.63
N PRO A 81 20.73 -10.56 24.60
CA PRO A 81 21.06 -10.48 26.02
C PRO A 81 22.10 -11.51 26.47
N SER A 82 22.05 -12.73 25.93
CA SER A 82 23.03 -13.80 26.24
C SER A 82 24.46 -13.49 25.80
N LEU A 83 24.61 -12.50 24.91
CA LEU A 83 25.92 -12.04 24.41
C LEU A 83 26.31 -10.68 25.01
N GLY A 84 25.48 -10.08 25.84
CA GLY A 84 25.67 -8.72 26.33
C GLY A 84 25.56 -7.66 25.21
N ASN A 85 24.86 -7.95 24.13
CA ASN A 85 24.65 -7.03 23.00
C ASN A 85 23.30 -6.34 23.12
N ASP A 86 23.34 -5.02 23.17
CA ASP A 86 22.17 -4.15 23.06
C ASP A 86 22.57 -2.84 22.38
N PHE A 87 22.33 -2.76 21.08
CA PHE A 87 22.84 -1.65 20.28
C PHE A 87 21.87 -1.26 19.16
N THR A 88 21.98 0.00 18.73
CA THR A 88 21.25 0.54 17.59
C THR A 88 22.24 1.02 16.54
N ILE A 89 22.02 0.67 15.29
CA ILE A 89 22.64 1.30 14.13
C ILE A 89 21.69 2.34 13.57
N LEU A 90 22.20 3.56 13.37
CA LEU A 90 21.38 4.73 13.08
C LEU A 90 21.44 5.09 11.60
N ASN A 91 20.32 5.58 11.07
CA ASN A 91 20.19 6.14 9.73
C ASN A 91 20.66 5.22 8.61
N VAL A 92 20.37 3.95 8.72
CA VAL A 92 20.82 2.88 7.81
C VAL A 92 20.10 3.01 6.48
N ARG A 93 20.87 3.02 5.39
CA ARG A 93 20.30 2.93 4.02
C ARG A 93 19.88 1.49 3.73
N ILE A 94 18.68 1.34 3.25
CA ILE A 94 18.13 0.07 2.80
C ILE A 94 17.82 0.15 1.31
N ARG A 95 17.85 -0.98 0.62
CA ARG A 95 17.55 -1.08 -0.80
C ARG A 95 16.46 -2.11 -1.06
N ASP A 96 15.75 -1.89 -2.13
CA ASP A 96 14.78 -2.79 -2.68
C ASP A 96 15.43 -4.01 -3.37
N SER A 97 14.68 -5.13 -3.43
CA SER A 97 15.09 -6.38 -4.07
C SER A 97 13.94 -6.95 -4.92
N LYS A 98 13.58 -6.23 -5.98
CA LYS A 98 12.35 -6.49 -6.78
C LYS A 98 12.28 -7.89 -7.36
N GLY A 99 13.36 -8.39 -7.92
CA GLY A 99 13.44 -9.70 -8.57
C GLY A 99 12.77 -9.78 -9.94
N TRP A 100 11.64 -9.09 -10.18
CA TRP A 100 10.93 -9.12 -11.46
C TRP A 100 11.63 -8.30 -12.57
N THR A 101 12.60 -7.46 -12.22
CA THR A 101 13.43 -6.72 -13.18
C THR A 101 14.40 -7.61 -13.96
N ASP A 102 14.67 -8.83 -13.45
CA ASP A 102 15.51 -9.81 -14.11
C ASP A 102 14.78 -10.53 -15.29
N GLY A 103 13.50 -10.21 -15.43
CA GLY A 103 12.57 -10.78 -16.41
C GLY A 103 11.33 -11.34 -15.72
N LEU A 104 10.14 -11.03 -16.27
CA LEU A 104 8.86 -11.40 -15.62
C LEU A 104 8.69 -12.91 -15.40
N PHE A 105 9.39 -13.74 -16.17
CA PHE A 105 9.34 -15.20 -16.11
C PHE A 105 10.70 -15.83 -15.84
N ALA A 106 11.71 -15.04 -15.44
CA ALA A 106 13.04 -15.54 -15.09
C ALA A 106 13.03 -16.41 -13.83
N HIS A 107 12.05 -16.18 -12.96
CA HIS A 107 11.84 -16.89 -11.70
C HIS A 107 10.41 -17.40 -11.59
N SER A 108 10.13 -18.27 -10.62
CA SER A 108 8.74 -18.60 -10.29
C SER A 108 7.97 -17.36 -9.83
N LEU A 109 6.66 -17.31 -10.05
CA LEU A 109 5.81 -16.13 -9.82
C LEU A 109 5.85 -15.57 -8.39
N THR A 110 6.27 -16.37 -7.43
CA THR A 110 6.33 -16.01 -6.00
C THR A 110 7.73 -15.62 -5.52
N VAL A 111 8.75 -15.71 -6.38
CA VAL A 111 10.13 -15.31 -6.03
C VAL A 111 10.34 -13.81 -6.14
N PRO A 112 9.88 -13.11 -7.20
CA PRO A 112 9.89 -11.65 -7.25
C PRO A 112 8.98 -11.03 -6.18
N GLN A 113 9.11 -9.72 -5.98
CA GLN A 113 8.14 -8.98 -5.20
C GLN A 113 6.80 -8.97 -5.91
N TYR A 114 5.74 -9.36 -5.21
CA TYR A 114 4.38 -9.44 -5.73
C TYR A 114 3.37 -8.86 -4.74
N ASN A 115 2.19 -8.55 -5.24
CA ASN A 115 1.06 -8.13 -4.45
C ASN A 115 -0.17 -9.00 -4.72
N LEU A 116 -0.99 -9.19 -3.69
CA LEU A 116 -2.28 -9.86 -3.74
C LEU A 116 -3.34 -8.94 -3.13
N ARG A 117 -4.47 -8.85 -3.79
CA ARG A 117 -5.61 -8.07 -3.33
C ARG A 117 -6.88 -8.92 -3.40
N PHE A 118 -7.65 -8.90 -2.33
CA PHE A 118 -8.99 -9.48 -2.26
C PHE A 118 -9.91 -8.46 -1.64
N GLY A 119 -11.05 -8.18 -2.26
CA GLY A 119 -11.93 -7.18 -1.71
C GLY A 119 -13.34 -7.23 -2.21
N MET A 120 -14.14 -6.35 -1.66
CA MET A 120 -15.55 -6.21 -1.99
C MET A 120 -15.97 -4.74 -1.92
N PHE A 121 -16.65 -4.27 -2.97
CA PHE A 121 -17.44 -3.05 -2.91
C PHE A 121 -18.85 -3.41 -2.45
N PHE A 122 -19.31 -2.79 -1.36
CA PHE A 122 -20.67 -2.99 -0.85
C PHE A 122 -21.66 -1.99 -1.45
N ASN A 123 -21.16 -0.96 -2.15
CA ASN A 123 -21.92 -0.06 -3.01
C ASN A 123 -21.02 0.52 -4.11
N GLU A 124 -21.52 1.45 -4.92
CA GLU A 124 -20.73 2.03 -6.01
C GLU A 124 -19.52 2.85 -5.56
N LYS A 125 -19.48 3.27 -4.31
CA LYS A 125 -18.50 4.23 -3.80
C LYS A 125 -17.54 3.64 -2.79
N TRP A 126 -17.97 2.69 -1.97
CA TRP A 126 -17.22 2.20 -0.83
C TRP A 126 -17.00 0.69 -0.89
N GLY A 127 -15.82 0.28 -0.48
CA GLY A 127 -15.42 -1.12 -0.37
C GLY A 127 -14.37 -1.34 0.70
N ILE A 128 -14.04 -2.60 0.87
CA ILE A 128 -12.96 -3.08 1.75
C ILE A 128 -12.03 -3.98 0.97
N GLU A 129 -10.77 -4.03 1.39
CA GLU A 129 -9.74 -4.85 0.76
C GLU A 129 -8.84 -5.48 1.82
N LEU A 130 -8.51 -6.74 1.61
CA LEU A 130 -7.37 -7.39 2.21
C LEU A 130 -6.21 -7.30 1.21
N ALA A 131 -5.15 -6.60 1.58
CA ALA A 131 -3.97 -6.40 0.77
C ALA A 131 -2.77 -7.11 1.39
N HIS A 132 -2.10 -7.94 0.62
CA HIS A 132 -0.85 -8.58 0.98
C HIS A 132 0.24 -8.15 0.01
N ASP A 133 1.34 -7.60 0.53
CA ASP A 133 2.49 -7.19 -0.25
C ASP A 133 3.71 -8.03 0.13
N HIS A 134 4.23 -8.77 -0.83
CA HIS A 134 5.48 -9.47 -0.67
C HIS A 134 6.63 -8.53 -1.04
N ILE A 135 6.90 -7.55 -0.16
CA ILE A 135 8.00 -6.60 -0.32
C ILE A 135 9.30 -7.17 0.25
N LYS A 136 10.42 -6.77 -0.32
CA LYS A 136 11.74 -7.23 0.08
C LYS A 136 12.68 -6.06 0.28
N TRP A 137 13.38 -6.02 1.38
CA TRP A 137 14.39 -5.01 1.62
C TRP A 137 15.66 -5.57 2.23
N ILE A 138 16.77 -4.94 1.90
CA ILE A 138 18.12 -5.36 2.29
C ILE A 138 18.88 -4.14 2.78
N VAL A 139 19.54 -4.27 3.93
CA VAL A 139 20.50 -3.26 4.40
C VAL A 139 21.66 -3.21 3.41
N ARG A 140 22.06 -2.01 2.98
CA ARG A 140 23.21 -1.83 2.11
C ARG A 140 24.50 -2.05 2.90
N GLU A 141 25.40 -2.82 2.33
CA GLU A 141 26.69 -3.14 2.94
C GLU A 141 27.76 -2.05 2.68
N ASP A 142 27.54 -1.18 1.66
CA ASP A 142 28.46 -0.12 1.23
C ASP A 142 28.27 1.19 2.00
N GLN A 143 28.19 1.14 3.32
CA GLN A 143 27.96 2.31 4.15
C GLN A 143 28.66 2.25 5.49
N THR A 144 29.03 3.42 6.01
CA THR A 144 29.42 3.61 7.39
C THR A 144 28.25 4.24 8.14
N VAL A 145 27.92 3.68 9.29
CA VAL A 145 26.77 4.10 10.13
C VAL A 145 27.24 4.34 11.55
N ARG A 146 26.52 5.21 12.27
CA ARG A 146 26.72 5.39 13.71
C ARG A 146 26.06 4.23 14.44
N ARG A 147 26.82 3.58 15.32
CA ARG A 147 26.30 2.62 16.29
C ARG A 147 26.32 3.25 17.68
N THR A 148 25.30 2.96 18.48
CA THR A 148 25.19 3.35 19.88
C THR A 148 24.73 2.16 20.71
N GLY A 149 25.23 2.04 21.97
CA GLY A 149 24.83 1.00 22.89
C GLY A 149 25.98 0.10 23.34
N THR A 150 25.71 -1.18 23.58
CA THR A 150 26.70 -2.12 24.14
C THR A 150 26.97 -3.31 23.23
N LEU A 151 28.23 -3.76 23.21
CA LEU A 151 28.66 -5.05 22.63
C LEU A 151 29.46 -5.81 23.65
N ASN A 152 29.16 -7.10 23.82
CA ASN A 152 29.83 -7.97 24.80
C ASN A 152 29.84 -7.36 26.20
N GLY A 153 28.76 -6.66 26.57
CA GLY A 153 28.62 -6.00 27.88
C GLY A 153 29.39 -4.68 28.04
N ALA A 154 30.11 -4.21 27.03
CA ALA A 154 30.90 -2.99 27.11
C ALA A 154 30.27 -1.88 26.18
N PRO A 155 30.41 -0.58 26.52
CA PRO A 155 30.02 0.51 25.64
C PRO A 155 30.71 0.40 24.28
N ALA A 156 29.93 0.58 23.22
CA ALA A 156 30.39 0.35 21.85
C ALA A 156 29.91 1.44 20.88
N ASP A 157 29.88 2.68 21.35
CA ASP A 157 29.53 3.84 20.55
C ASP A 157 30.63 4.13 19.53
N GLY A 158 30.25 4.40 18.29
CA GLY A 158 31.20 4.74 17.24
C GLY A 158 30.66 4.50 15.85
N ASP A 159 31.43 4.91 14.88
CA ASP A 159 31.13 4.64 13.47
C ASP A 159 31.58 3.22 13.12
N VAL A 160 30.75 2.51 12.37
CA VAL A 160 31.02 1.16 11.92
C VAL A 160 30.75 1.03 10.42
N ALA A 161 31.71 0.49 9.68
CA ALA A 161 31.51 0.11 8.29
C ALA A 161 30.68 -1.18 8.25
N LEU A 162 29.56 -1.15 7.55
CA LEU A 162 28.73 -2.33 7.34
C LEU A 162 29.30 -3.18 6.21
N THR A 163 29.71 -4.38 6.57
CA THR A 163 30.11 -5.44 5.63
C THR A 163 29.22 -6.66 5.85
N ALA A 164 29.24 -7.61 4.93
CA ALA A 164 28.49 -8.85 5.08
C ALA A 164 28.80 -9.60 6.38
N ASP A 165 30.07 -9.55 6.85
CA ASP A 165 30.49 -10.20 8.07
C ASP A 165 30.08 -9.45 9.34
N VAL A 166 29.96 -8.12 9.27
CA VAL A 166 29.52 -7.30 10.41
C VAL A 166 28.01 -7.37 10.57
N LEU A 167 27.31 -7.09 9.49
CA LEU A 167 25.84 -7.12 9.48
C LEU A 167 25.30 -7.26 8.06
N ARG A 168 24.69 -8.39 7.79
CA ARG A 168 23.74 -8.56 6.70
C ARG A 168 22.36 -8.73 7.33
N TYR A 169 21.53 -7.71 7.24
CA TYR A 169 20.17 -7.77 7.75
C TYR A 169 19.19 -7.51 6.60
N GLN A 170 18.32 -8.47 6.38
CA GLN A 170 17.43 -8.46 5.24
C GLN A 170 16.13 -9.19 5.54
N LEU A 171 15.04 -8.70 4.96
CA LEU A 171 13.78 -9.42 4.82
C LEU A 171 13.59 -9.79 3.33
N ASN A 172 14.59 -10.49 2.77
CA ASN A 172 14.65 -10.82 1.36
C ASN A 172 13.70 -11.96 0.96
N ASN A 173 13.28 -12.79 1.92
CA ASN A 173 12.21 -13.77 1.72
C ASN A 173 10.83 -13.22 2.09
N GLY A 174 10.72 -11.90 2.20
CA GLY A 174 9.50 -11.13 2.36
C GLY A 174 9.39 -10.45 3.71
N ALA A 175 9.13 -9.16 3.69
CA ALA A 175 8.70 -8.38 4.84
C ALA A 175 7.20 -8.51 5.09
N ASN A 176 6.44 -8.91 4.08
CA ASN A 176 5.06 -9.41 4.07
C ASN A 176 4.08 -8.60 4.93
N PRO A 177 3.92 -7.28 4.73
CA PRO A 177 2.85 -6.55 5.37
C PRO A 177 1.49 -7.01 4.84
N LEU A 178 0.55 -7.17 5.76
CA LEU A 178 -0.86 -7.42 5.49
C LEU A 178 -1.65 -6.19 5.93
N PHE A 179 -2.58 -5.73 5.10
CA PHE A 179 -3.42 -4.56 5.39
C PHE A 179 -4.89 -4.89 5.24
N PHE A 180 -5.70 -4.26 6.06
CA PHE A 180 -7.15 -4.20 5.95
C PHE A 180 -7.52 -2.77 5.56
N ASN A 181 -7.87 -2.56 4.30
CA ASN A 181 -8.09 -1.26 3.72
C ASN A 181 -9.57 -0.93 3.57
N LEU A 182 -9.93 0.32 3.87
CA LEU A 182 -11.14 0.94 3.39
C LEU A 182 -10.84 1.56 2.03
N ILE A 183 -11.74 1.36 1.06
CA ILE A 183 -11.60 1.89 -0.30
C ILE A 183 -12.71 2.88 -0.58
N ARG A 184 -12.34 4.02 -1.15
CA ARG A 184 -13.24 4.97 -1.80
C ARG A 184 -13.01 4.93 -3.30
N ARG A 185 -14.10 4.81 -4.08
CA ARG A 185 -14.07 4.73 -5.54
C ARG A 185 -14.76 5.93 -6.18
N TRP A 186 -14.13 6.49 -7.23
CA TRP A 186 -14.71 7.52 -8.10
C TRP A 186 -14.63 7.04 -9.54
N ARG A 187 -15.73 7.21 -10.26
CA ARG A 187 -15.77 6.97 -11.71
C ARG A 187 -15.09 8.15 -12.42
N LEU A 188 -14.15 7.87 -13.28
CA LEU A 188 -13.49 8.88 -14.10
C LEU A 188 -14.12 8.93 -15.50
N THR A 189 -14.26 7.75 -16.15
CA THR A 189 -14.86 7.65 -17.50
C THR A 189 -15.62 6.34 -17.66
N GLY A 190 -16.45 6.26 -18.70
CA GLY A 190 -17.16 5.05 -19.11
C GLY A 190 -18.32 4.67 -18.19
N GLU A 191 -18.99 3.60 -18.54
CA GLU A 191 -20.11 3.03 -17.78
C GLU A 191 -19.68 1.74 -17.07
N PRO A 192 -20.18 1.47 -15.85
CA PRO A 192 -19.87 0.24 -15.13
C PRO A 192 -20.16 -1.00 -15.97
N GLY A 193 -19.14 -1.90 -16.05
CA GLY A 193 -19.26 -3.14 -16.78
C GLY A 193 -19.05 -3.05 -18.29
N ARG A 194 -18.67 -1.89 -18.80
CA ARG A 194 -18.18 -1.73 -20.19
C ARG A 194 -16.66 -1.71 -20.23
N SER A 195 -16.09 -2.11 -21.35
CA SER A 195 -14.66 -1.98 -21.63
C SER A 195 -14.27 -0.50 -21.68
N GLY A 196 -13.07 -0.18 -21.18
CA GLY A 196 -12.55 1.18 -21.10
C GLY A 196 -13.11 2.00 -19.92
N HIS A 197 -13.89 1.40 -19.01
CA HIS A 197 -14.31 2.04 -17.78
C HIS A 197 -13.12 2.29 -16.85
N LEU A 198 -12.87 3.56 -16.54
CA LEU A 198 -11.76 4.00 -15.69
C LEU A 198 -12.29 4.51 -14.35
N VAL A 199 -11.70 4.02 -13.28
CA VAL A 199 -12.00 4.46 -11.91
C VAL A 199 -10.73 4.86 -11.17
N PHE A 200 -10.88 5.84 -10.29
CA PHE A 200 -9.88 6.20 -9.30
C PHE A 200 -10.27 5.59 -7.95
N LEU A 201 -9.28 5.08 -7.23
CA LEU A 201 -9.44 4.50 -5.90
C LEU A 201 -8.51 5.24 -4.93
N ALA A 202 -9.04 5.65 -3.79
CA ALA A 202 -8.23 5.99 -2.63
C ALA A 202 -8.43 4.90 -1.58
N LYS A 203 -7.33 4.46 -1.00
CA LYS A 203 -7.30 3.37 -0.03
C LYS A 203 -6.55 3.82 1.21
N ALA A 204 -6.98 3.38 2.37
CA ALA A 204 -6.22 3.56 3.62
C ALA A 204 -6.55 2.44 4.58
N GLY A 205 -5.55 1.99 5.31
CA GLY A 205 -5.73 0.88 6.21
C GLY A 205 -4.64 0.67 7.23
N ALA A 206 -4.82 -0.40 7.97
CA ALA A 206 -3.87 -0.86 8.99
C ALA A 206 -3.81 -2.38 8.99
N GLY A 207 -2.75 -2.91 9.59
CA GLY A 207 -2.56 -4.33 9.70
C GLY A 207 -1.29 -4.71 10.43
N PHE A 208 -0.70 -5.82 10.02
CA PHE A 208 0.49 -6.36 10.68
C PHE A 208 1.43 -7.02 9.67
N PRO A 209 2.76 -6.95 9.90
CA PRO A 209 3.75 -7.63 9.09
C PRO A 209 3.98 -9.07 9.55
N ASN A 210 4.28 -9.94 8.56
CA ASN A 210 4.65 -11.34 8.77
C ASN A 210 6.00 -11.64 8.12
N PRO A 211 7.11 -11.12 8.67
CA PRO A 211 8.41 -11.21 8.01
C PRO A 211 8.98 -12.62 7.99
N HIS A 212 9.74 -12.91 6.94
CA HIS A 212 10.69 -14.01 6.88
C HIS A 212 12.11 -13.42 6.91
N THR A 213 12.85 -13.72 7.96
CA THR A 213 14.13 -13.06 8.25
C THR A 213 15.29 -13.97 7.93
N GLU A 214 16.12 -13.53 6.99
CA GLU A 214 17.48 -14.04 6.81
C GLU A 214 18.47 -12.95 7.22
N ASN A 215 19.40 -13.28 8.09
CA ASN A 215 20.38 -12.31 8.54
C ASN A 215 21.72 -12.96 8.90
N THR A 216 22.77 -12.15 8.91
CA THR A 216 24.05 -12.46 9.51
C THR A 216 24.38 -11.33 10.46
N VAL A 217 24.57 -11.65 11.73
CA VAL A 217 24.95 -10.68 12.76
C VAL A 217 26.30 -11.13 13.30
N PHE A 218 27.35 -10.31 13.11
CA PHE A 218 28.72 -10.59 13.48
C PHE A 218 29.21 -11.98 13.01
N GLY A 219 29.04 -12.23 11.70
CA GLY A 219 29.49 -13.47 11.06
C GLY A 219 28.64 -14.71 11.33
N VAL A 220 27.57 -14.61 12.13
CA VAL A 220 26.69 -15.75 12.42
C VAL A 220 25.44 -15.68 11.52
N PRO A 221 25.34 -16.54 10.50
CA PRO A 221 24.16 -16.60 9.64
C PRO A 221 22.97 -17.20 10.39
N ASN A 222 21.79 -16.72 10.07
CA ASN A 222 20.56 -17.15 10.69
C ASN A 222 19.37 -17.02 9.75
N ASP A 223 18.54 -18.07 9.67
CA ASP A 223 17.23 -18.09 9.06
C ASP A 223 16.22 -18.55 10.10
N LYS A 224 15.21 -17.71 10.38
CA LYS A 224 14.17 -18.02 11.38
C LYS A 224 12.80 -18.30 10.74
N GLY A 225 12.74 -18.41 9.42
CA GLY A 225 11.50 -18.65 8.71
C GLY A 225 10.46 -17.54 8.90
N PHE A 226 9.19 -17.86 8.61
CA PHE A 226 8.08 -16.92 8.79
C PHE A 226 7.78 -16.66 10.25
N GLN A 227 7.58 -15.38 10.58
CA GLN A 227 7.23 -14.89 11.91
C GLN A 227 5.92 -14.12 11.82
N PHE A 228 4.90 -14.58 12.53
CA PHE A 228 3.56 -13.98 12.44
C PHE A 228 3.41 -12.82 13.42
N VAL A 229 2.71 -11.74 12.95
CA VAL A 229 2.32 -10.58 13.74
C VAL A 229 3.51 -9.92 14.46
N GLN A 230 4.57 -9.64 13.71
CA GLN A 230 5.78 -9.02 14.26
C GLN A 230 5.72 -7.48 14.21
N GLY A 231 4.66 -6.90 14.81
CA GLY A 231 4.44 -5.47 14.87
C GLY A 231 3.13 -5.02 14.25
N TRP A 232 3.12 -3.81 13.70
CA TRP A 232 1.95 -3.21 13.07
C TRP A 232 2.35 -2.36 11.86
N ASN A 233 1.43 -2.12 10.96
CA ASN A 233 1.63 -1.31 9.78
C ASN A 233 0.37 -0.50 9.44
N VAL A 234 0.57 0.60 8.72
CA VAL A 234 -0.49 1.43 8.14
C VAL A 234 -0.12 1.82 6.73
N ASP A 235 -1.11 2.05 5.91
CA ASP A 235 -0.93 2.54 4.56
C ASP A 235 -1.95 3.59 4.14
N ALA A 236 -1.59 4.32 3.09
CA ALA A 236 -2.49 5.14 2.29
C ALA A 236 -2.08 5.01 0.82
N ALA A 237 -3.03 4.74 -0.05
CA ALA A 237 -2.77 4.51 -1.46
C ALA A 237 -3.75 5.24 -2.39
N ALA A 238 -3.25 5.56 -3.57
CA ALA A 238 -4.02 6.04 -4.70
C ALA A 238 -3.84 5.07 -5.87
N ALA A 239 -4.95 4.64 -6.48
CA ALA A 239 -4.89 3.72 -7.60
C ALA A 239 -5.79 4.14 -8.74
N VAL A 240 -5.41 3.74 -9.95
CA VAL A 240 -6.21 3.87 -11.16
C VAL A 240 -6.46 2.48 -11.71
N ARG A 241 -7.75 2.11 -11.80
CA ARG A 241 -8.20 0.82 -12.32
C ARG A 241 -8.88 1.02 -13.68
N LEU A 242 -8.35 0.33 -14.68
CA LEU A 242 -8.92 0.26 -16.04
C LEU A 242 -9.62 -1.09 -16.21
N HIS A 243 -10.93 -1.07 -16.40
CA HIS A 243 -11.70 -2.26 -16.77
C HIS A 243 -11.51 -2.54 -18.26
N LEU A 244 -10.89 -3.67 -18.57
CA LEU A 244 -10.56 -4.09 -19.96
C LEU A 244 -11.83 -4.64 -20.64
N TRP A 245 -12.36 -5.73 -20.11
CA TRP A 245 -13.66 -6.36 -20.43
C TRP A 245 -14.07 -7.20 -19.22
N LYS A 246 -15.34 -7.49 -19.07
CA LYS A 246 -15.80 -8.31 -17.93
C LYS A 246 -15.22 -9.72 -17.99
N PRO A 247 -14.67 -10.25 -16.89
CA PRO A 247 -14.54 -9.65 -15.56
C PRO A 247 -13.20 -8.93 -15.30
N PHE A 248 -12.38 -8.71 -16.29
CA PHE A 248 -10.96 -8.36 -16.17
C PHE A 248 -10.69 -6.88 -16.04
N TYR A 249 -9.72 -6.52 -15.18
CA TYR A 249 -9.20 -5.17 -15.05
C TYR A 249 -7.68 -5.16 -14.87
N PHE A 250 -7.09 -4.00 -15.12
CA PHE A 250 -5.71 -3.68 -14.79
C PHE A 250 -5.68 -2.51 -13.82
N GLU A 251 -4.78 -2.53 -12.82
CA GLU A 251 -4.66 -1.51 -11.80
C GLU A 251 -3.22 -1.08 -11.60
N PHE A 252 -3.00 0.22 -11.52
CA PHE A 252 -1.77 0.84 -11.04
C PHE A 252 -2.05 1.48 -9.69
N GLU A 253 -1.15 1.28 -8.73
CA GLU A 253 -1.27 1.81 -7.38
C GLU A 253 0.07 2.42 -6.94
N GLU A 254 0.00 3.59 -6.34
CA GLU A 254 1.09 4.19 -5.55
C GLU A 254 0.64 4.22 -4.10
N LYS A 255 1.45 3.66 -3.21
CA LYS A 255 1.16 3.48 -1.79
C LYS A 255 2.27 4.08 -0.94
N LEU A 256 1.92 4.80 0.09
CA LEU A 256 2.79 5.17 1.19
C LEU A 256 2.52 4.21 2.35
N LEU A 257 3.55 3.55 2.82
CA LEU A 257 3.44 2.62 3.94
C LEU A 257 4.41 2.98 5.07
N TYR A 258 3.94 2.72 6.27
CA TYR A 258 4.75 2.69 7.48
C TYR A 258 4.55 1.36 8.17
N ALA A 259 5.64 0.65 8.45
CA ALA A 259 5.63 -0.60 9.19
C ALA A 259 6.61 -0.53 10.36
N SER A 260 6.13 -0.89 11.54
CA SER A 260 6.92 -0.98 12.76
C SER A 260 7.11 -2.44 13.12
N TYR A 261 8.29 -2.95 12.87
CA TYR A 261 8.68 -4.34 13.14
C TYR A 261 9.21 -4.46 14.56
N HIS A 262 8.69 -5.43 15.31
CA HIS A 262 9.04 -5.67 16.70
C HIS A 262 9.34 -7.15 16.93
N GLY A 263 10.39 -7.44 17.70
CA GLY A 263 10.69 -8.81 18.09
C GLY A 263 11.10 -9.74 16.96
N ILE A 264 11.60 -9.17 15.85
CA ILE A 264 12.12 -9.96 14.73
C ILE A 264 13.22 -10.87 15.24
N LYS A 265 13.05 -12.17 15.14
CA LYS A 265 14.02 -13.15 15.62
C LYS A 265 15.27 -13.12 14.78
N ILE A 266 16.40 -13.01 15.46
CA ILE A 266 17.75 -13.14 14.91
C ILE A 266 18.51 -14.24 15.67
N ASP A 267 19.80 -14.44 15.42
CA ASP A 267 20.58 -15.38 16.25
C ASP A 267 20.65 -14.86 17.70
N ARG A 268 20.24 -15.71 18.64
CA ARG A 268 20.25 -15.47 20.10
C ARG A 268 19.63 -14.16 20.57
N GLY A 269 18.67 -13.62 19.80
CA GLY A 269 18.06 -12.33 20.15
C GLY A 269 16.95 -11.88 19.22
N THR A 270 16.69 -10.58 19.26
CA THR A 270 15.69 -9.93 18.44
C THR A 270 16.20 -8.63 17.84
N ALA A 271 15.59 -8.24 16.72
CA ALA A 271 15.74 -6.92 16.14
C ALA A 271 14.38 -6.18 16.13
N LYS A 272 14.44 -4.85 16.08
CA LYS A 272 13.28 -3.98 15.83
C LYS A 272 13.69 -2.83 14.92
N ASN A 273 12.79 -2.42 14.04
CA ASN A 273 13.02 -1.27 13.17
C ASN A 273 11.70 -0.74 12.62
N ASN A 274 11.74 0.51 12.15
CA ASN A 274 10.61 1.13 11.48
C ASN A 274 10.95 1.33 10.00
N VAL A 275 10.07 0.89 9.13
CA VAL A 275 10.21 1.05 7.68
C VAL A 275 9.20 2.07 7.19
N LYS A 276 9.68 3.03 6.41
CA LYS A 276 8.85 3.97 5.64
C LYS A 276 9.17 3.73 4.17
N ALA A 277 8.16 3.47 3.37
CA ALA A 277 8.35 3.24 1.95
C ALA A 277 7.25 3.91 1.11
N SER A 278 7.61 4.21 -0.14
CA SER A 278 6.69 4.44 -1.23
C SER A 278 6.77 3.21 -2.13
N GLU A 279 5.63 2.54 -2.29
CA GLU A 279 5.48 1.35 -3.12
C GLU A 279 4.72 1.69 -4.38
N PHE A 280 5.30 1.37 -5.53
CA PHE A 280 4.59 1.35 -6.79
C PHE A 280 4.25 -0.09 -7.15
N SER A 281 2.98 -0.33 -7.47
CA SER A 281 2.54 -1.65 -7.92
C SER A 281 1.66 -1.58 -9.16
N TRP A 282 1.64 -2.69 -9.90
CA TRP A 282 0.71 -2.94 -10.97
C TRP A 282 0.16 -4.36 -10.86
N SER A 283 -1.12 -4.50 -11.14
CA SER A 283 -1.78 -5.78 -10.98
C SER A 283 -2.83 -6.03 -12.07
N PHE A 284 -3.04 -7.29 -12.36
CA PHE A 284 -4.12 -7.79 -13.18
C PHE A 284 -5.14 -8.48 -12.28
N GLY A 285 -6.41 -8.20 -12.51
CA GLY A 285 -7.47 -8.70 -11.63
C GLY A 285 -8.78 -9.01 -12.34
N VAL A 286 -9.66 -9.58 -11.55
CA VAL A 286 -11.04 -9.93 -11.93
C VAL A 286 -12.03 -9.36 -10.94
N SER A 287 -13.19 -8.92 -11.43
CA SER A 287 -14.29 -8.46 -10.59
C SER A 287 -15.61 -9.11 -11.00
N PHE A 288 -16.44 -9.43 -10.01
CA PHE A 288 -17.71 -10.14 -10.16
C PHE A 288 -18.81 -9.40 -9.40
N ARG A 289 -20.01 -9.35 -9.99
CA ARG A 289 -21.25 -8.85 -9.36
C ARG A 289 -22.28 -9.96 -9.27
#